data_9bf5f86b65a26ac2787bcd311f995202
#
_entry.id   9bf5f86b65a26ac2787bcd311f995202
#
_cell.length_a   1.000
_cell.length_b   1.000
_cell.length_c   1.000
_cell.angle_alpha   90.00
_cell.angle_beta   90.00
_cell.angle_gamma   90.00
#
_symmetry.space_group_name_H-M   'P 1'
#
loop_
_entity.id
_entity.type
_entity.pdbx_description
1 polymer ?
#
loop_
_entity_poly.entity_id
_entity_poly.type
_entity_poly.pdbx_seq_one_letter_code
_entity_poly.pdbx_strand_id
1 'polypeptide(L)'
;MAEIQIPNGYFQLWNMVLIERELNYTQLEWIAPYAAQIQHVLSLPIDSQSPNSFFNSIMQLTQQHLDCPQLVFEMAKYIRAEHFGVLGYMATLSNSVADALQYVMRFSRLVIDGAQIVPMNMSHQDHQIILSWPQHDDEYALVNELTMACMAHLAKQIFPDSLKLLRIHFAHVPRMARYHYEKFYGCQMEFSTLKYSFVIHADSLDLKSELADPSLMQLLLRQAEEAIAARPQHADPILQMQQCIADHLKRKQQAPKIEWLAEELHLSVRTLQRQLKEKDTSFKRLLELERMKRCEYLLSQQTHLTDIALQLGYSDQSALARAFKAYSGETLLARKKALRLE
;
A
#
# COMPACT_ATOMS: atom_id res chain seq x y z
N MET A 1 8.26 -6.14 17.59
CA MET A 1 7.24 -6.01 16.52
C MET A 1 7.52 -7.11 15.51
N ALA A 2 6.51 -7.72 14.90
CA ALA A 2 6.77 -8.72 13.85
C ALA A 2 7.32 -7.99 12.61
N GLU A 3 8.46 -8.47 12.13
CA GLU A 3 9.14 -7.94 10.96
C GLU A 3 8.31 -8.12 9.68
N ILE A 4 8.32 -7.13 8.79
CA ILE A 4 7.65 -7.22 7.48
C ILE A 4 8.32 -8.32 6.65
N GLN A 5 7.49 -9.16 6.07
CA GLN A 5 7.87 -10.22 5.16
C GLN A 5 7.63 -9.78 3.72
N ILE A 6 8.59 -10.04 2.85
CA ILE A 6 8.55 -9.70 1.43
C ILE A 6 8.71 -10.96 0.57
N PRO A 7 8.22 -10.97 -0.67
CA PRO A 7 8.27 -12.16 -1.50
C PRO A 7 9.72 -12.51 -1.90
N ASN A 8 10.01 -13.80 -1.93
CA ASN A 8 11.30 -14.30 -2.41
C ASN A 8 11.57 -13.92 -3.88
N GLY A 9 10.52 -13.60 -4.63
CA GLY A 9 10.63 -13.04 -5.98
C GLY A 9 11.55 -11.82 -6.04
N TYR A 10 11.62 -11.00 -4.99
CA TYR A 10 12.54 -9.85 -4.97
C TYR A 10 14.01 -10.26 -4.88
N PHE A 11 14.32 -11.34 -4.17
CA PHE A 11 15.67 -11.91 -4.15
C PHE A 11 16.03 -12.53 -5.49
N GLN A 12 15.07 -13.14 -6.17
CA GLN A 12 15.27 -13.65 -7.53
C GLN A 12 15.59 -12.50 -8.51
N LEU A 13 14.84 -11.40 -8.46
CA LEU A 13 15.11 -10.21 -9.27
C LEU A 13 16.50 -9.64 -9.00
N TRP A 14 16.93 -9.58 -7.73
CA TRP A 14 18.27 -9.17 -7.37
C TRP A 14 19.33 -10.10 -7.97
N ASN A 15 19.16 -11.40 -7.87
CA ASN A 15 20.07 -12.39 -8.43
C ASN A 15 20.13 -12.31 -9.97
N MET A 16 19.00 -12.03 -10.64
CA MET A 16 18.99 -11.82 -12.09
C MET A 16 19.86 -10.65 -12.53
N VAL A 17 19.88 -9.54 -11.77
CA VAL A 17 20.76 -8.41 -12.06
C VAL A 17 22.22 -8.80 -11.91
N LEU A 18 22.59 -9.62 -10.93
CA LEU A 18 23.96 -10.14 -10.81
C LEU A 18 24.34 -11.02 -11.99
N ILE A 19 23.47 -11.94 -12.37
CA ILE A 19 23.70 -12.86 -13.53
C ILE A 19 23.91 -12.04 -14.82
N GLU A 20 23.08 -11.04 -15.07
CA GLU A 20 23.22 -10.20 -16.27
C GLU A 20 24.55 -9.43 -16.30
N ARG A 21 25.10 -9.16 -15.13
CA ARG A 21 26.42 -8.52 -14.97
C ARG A 21 27.57 -9.55 -14.92
N GLU A 22 27.29 -10.80 -15.23
CA GLU A 22 28.25 -11.92 -15.15
C GLU A 22 28.86 -12.10 -13.73
N LEU A 23 28.11 -11.71 -12.68
CA LEU A 23 28.50 -11.83 -11.28
C LEU A 23 27.82 -13.02 -10.61
N ASN A 24 28.58 -13.75 -9.79
CA ASN A 24 28.05 -14.83 -8.97
C ASN A 24 28.23 -14.47 -7.50
N TYR A 25 27.12 -14.33 -6.74
CA TYR A 25 27.17 -13.94 -5.33
C TYR A 25 28.04 -14.86 -4.46
N THR A 26 28.21 -16.15 -4.83
CA THR A 26 29.06 -17.09 -4.11
C THR A 26 30.56 -16.78 -4.22
N GLN A 27 30.94 -15.91 -5.15
CA GLN A 27 32.32 -15.51 -5.43
C GLN A 27 32.63 -14.05 -4.99
N LEU A 28 31.62 -13.34 -4.50
CA LEU A 28 31.77 -11.93 -4.12
C LEU A 28 32.13 -11.81 -2.63
N GLU A 29 33.33 -11.38 -2.33
CA GLU A 29 33.85 -11.27 -0.95
C GLU A 29 32.97 -10.40 -0.05
N TRP A 30 32.46 -9.28 -0.60
CA TRP A 30 31.64 -8.31 0.14
C TRP A 30 30.26 -8.83 0.56
N ILE A 31 29.75 -9.91 -0.06
CA ILE A 31 28.47 -10.54 0.28
C ILE A 31 28.63 -11.94 0.87
N ALA A 32 29.88 -12.45 0.92
CA ALA A 32 30.20 -13.80 1.43
C ALA A 32 29.56 -14.13 2.78
N PRO A 33 29.47 -13.22 3.77
CA PRO A 33 28.80 -13.49 5.05
C PRO A 33 27.34 -13.89 4.92
N TYR A 34 26.68 -13.47 3.85
CA TYR A 34 25.27 -13.74 3.57
C TYR A 34 25.03 -14.88 2.58
N ALA A 35 26.08 -15.44 1.98
CA ALA A 35 25.97 -16.39 0.86
C ALA A 35 25.10 -17.61 1.20
N ALA A 36 25.26 -18.21 2.37
CA ALA A 36 24.45 -19.36 2.80
C ALA A 36 22.97 -18.99 2.97
N GLN A 37 22.66 -17.83 3.52
CA GLN A 37 21.30 -17.36 3.70
C GLN A 37 20.67 -16.98 2.36
N ILE A 38 21.41 -16.35 1.45
CA ILE A 38 20.98 -16.05 0.08
C ILE A 38 20.65 -17.36 -0.65
N GLN A 39 21.54 -18.36 -0.59
CA GLN A 39 21.32 -19.66 -1.20
C GLN A 39 20.03 -20.31 -0.68
N HIS A 40 19.81 -20.25 0.64
CA HIS A 40 18.58 -20.77 1.24
C HIS A 40 17.35 -20.07 0.68
N VAL A 41 17.29 -18.73 0.70
CA VAL A 41 16.14 -17.97 0.19
C VAL A 41 15.89 -18.21 -1.29
N LEU A 42 16.93 -18.26 -2.12
CA LEU A 42 16.83 -18.54 -3.55
C LEU A 42 16.37 -19.98 -3.85
N SER A 43 16.54 -20.93 -2.92
CA SER A 43 16.06 -22.31 -3.05
C SER A 43 14.58 -22.49 -2.66
N LEU A 44 13.98 -21.53 -1.96
CA LEU A 44 12.59 -21.56 -1.57
C LEU A 44 11.67 -21.23 -2.77
N PRO A 45 10.40 -21.65 -2.75
CA PRO A 45 9.42 -21.22 -3.73
C PRO A 45 9.38 -19.68 -3.87
N ILE A 46 9.13 -19.20 -5.09
CA ILE A 46 9.17 -17.78 -5.43
C ILE A 46 8.13 -16.96 -4.66
N ASP A 47 6.99 -17.57 -4.32
CA ASP A 47 5.90 -17.01 -3.55
C ASP A 47 6.06 -17.14 -2.02
N SER A 48 7.15 -17.79 -1.57
CA SER A 48 7.56 -17.77 -0.15
C SER A 48 7.96 -16.37 0.27
N GLN A 49 7.98 -16.12 1.57
CA GLN A 49 8.33 -14.82 2.13
C GLN A 49 9.58 -14.89 3.00
N SER A 50 10.36 -13.83 2.97
CA SER A 50 11.59 -13.67 3.73
C SER A 50 11.67 -12.28 4.39
N PRO A 51 12.49 -12.12 5.45
CA PRO A 51 12.61 -10.88 6.20
C PRO A 51 13.09 -9.69 5.35
N ASN A 52 12.40 -8.53 5.49
CA ASN A 52 12.78 -7.29 4.81
C ASN A 52 14.16 -6.77 5.25
N SER A 53 14.52 -6.91 6.52
CA SER A 53 15.84 -6.47 7.03
C SER A 53 17.00 -7.16 6.32
N PHE A 54 16.84 -8.46 6.06
CA PHE A 54 17.82 -9.22 5.30
C PHE A 54 17.95 -8.72 3.86
N PHE A 55 16.83 -8.48 3.20
CA PHE A 55 16.81 -7.92 1.86
C PHE A 55 17.47 -6.54 1.81
N ASN A 56 17.15 -5.65 2.76
CA ASN A 56 17.76 -4.32 2.85
C ASN A 56 19.29 -4.41 2.99
N SER A 57 19.79 -5.37 3.79
CA SER A 57 21.23 -5.55 3.98
C SER A 57 21.95 -5.92 2.67
N ILE A 58 21.43 -6.90 1.93
CA ILE A 58 22.03 -7.30 0.66
C ILE A 58 21.92 -6.21 -0.41
N MET A 59 20.81 -5.47 -0.43
CA MET A 59 20.61 -4.36 -1.36
C MET A 59 21.59 -3.22 -1.12
N GLN A 60 21.79 -2.80 0.13
CA GLN A 60 22.75 -1.76 0.48
C GLN A 60 24.18 -2.14 0.07
N LEU A 61 24.62 -3.36 0.41
CA LEU A 61 25.93 -3.86 0.01
C LEU A 61 26.08 -3.86 -1.51
N THR A 62 25.06 -4.32 -2.23
CA THR A 62 25.12 -4.38 -3.70
C THR A 62 25.17 -2.99 -4.31
N GLN A 63 24.36 -2.04 -3.85
CA GLN A 63 24.39 -0.66 -4.33
C GLN A 63 25.74 0.01 -4.13
N GLN A 64 26.36 -0.21 -2.96
CA GLN A 64 27.67 0.35 -2.63
C GLN A 64 28.80 -0.24 -3.48
N HIS A 65 28.85 -1.56 -3.62
CA HIS A 65 29.96 -2.22 -4.32
C HIS A 65 29.85 -2.16 -5.84
N LEU A 66 28.65 -2.07 -6.39
CA LEU A 66 28.43 -1.95 -7.83
C LEU A 66 28.29 -0.49 -8.30
N ASP A 67 28.35 0.49 -7.39
CA ASP A 67 28.08 1.91 -7.68
C ASP A 67 26.78 2.08 -8.51
N CYS A 68 25.72 1.39 -8.07
CA CYS A 68 24.47 1.28 -8.78
C CYS A 68 23.29 1.78 -7.92
N PRO A 69 23.13 3.10 -7.73
CA PRO A 69 22.03 3.65 -6.95
C PRO A 69 20.66 3.30 -7.53
N GLN A 70 20.56 3.09 -8.86
CA GLN A 70 19.34 2.72 -9.57
C GLN A 70 19.06 1.21 -9.58
N LEU A 71 19.65 0.41 -8.71
CA LEU A 71 19.53 -1.05 -8.66
C LEU A 71 18.05 -1.50 -8.66
N VAL A 72 17.17 -0.81 -7.94
CA VAL A 72 15.72 -1.12 -7.91
C VAL A 72 15.08 -1.06 -9.30
N PHE A 73 15.51 -0.14 -10.15
CA PHE A 73 14.99 -0.02 -11.52
C PHE A 73 15.58 -1.07 -12.45
N GLU A 74 16.83 -1.47 -12.23
CA GLU A 74 17.42 -2.60 -12.97
C GLU A 74 16.71 -3.91 -12.62
N MET A 75 16.44 -4.14 -11.36
CA MET A 75 15.66 -5.30 -10.89
C MET A 75 14.25 -5.32 -11.50
N ALA A 76 13.56 -4.18 -11.49
CA ALA A 76 12.19 -4.08 -11.99
C ALA A 76 12.06 -4.42 -13.48
N LYS A 77 13.11 -4.32 -14.29
CA LYS A 77 13.10 -4.73 -15.71
C LYS A 77 12.88 -6.23 -15.91
N TYR A 78 13.24 -7.04 -14.92
CA TYR A 78 13.09 -8.50 -14.96
C TYR A 78 11.78 -8.97 -14.32
N ILE A 79 10.92 -8.06 -13.87
CA ILE A 79 9.65 -8.45 -13.24
C ILE A 79 8.77 -9.22 -14.22
N ARG A 80 8.19 -10.30 -13.74
CA ARG A 80 7.15 -11.10 -14.39
C ARG A 80 6.05 -11.40 -13.38
N ALA A 81 4.90 -11.87 -13.86
CA ALA A 81 3.77 -12.25 -13.02
C ALA A 81 4.18 -13.16 -11.85
N GLU A 82 5.03 -14.14 -12.11
CA GLU A 82 5.49 -15.14 -11.12
C GLU A 82 6.14 -14.54 -9.87
N HIS A 83 6.84 -13.39 -10.00
CA HIS A 83 7.52 -12.74 -8.88
C HIS A 83 6.56 -12.13 -7.84
N PHE A 84 5.31 -11.92 -8.22
CA PHE A 84 4.22 -11.54 -7.33
C PHE A 84 3.29 -12.70 -6.99
N GLY A 85 3.69 -13.95 -7.31
CA GLY A 85 2.90 -15.14 -7.04
C GLY A 85 1.51 -15.09 -7.71
N VAL A 86 0.52 -15.65 -7.03
CA VAL A 86 -0.86 -15.71 -7.56
C VAL A 86 -1.41 -14.33 -7.92
N LEU A 87 -1.07 -13.28 -7.16
CA LEU A 87 -1.54 -11.91 -7.44
C LEU A 87 -0.98 -11.35 -8.75
N GLY A 88 0.28 -11.64 -9.07
CA GLY A 88 0.87 -11.24 -10.34
C GLY A 88 0.17 -11.86 -11.54
N TYR A 89 -0.14 -13.16 -11.47
CA TYR A 89 -0.93 -13.84 -12.51
C TYR A 89 -2.34 -13.27 -12.61
N MET A 90 -3.00 -13.00 -11.49
CA MET A 90 -4.34 -12.39 -11.49
C MET A 90 -4.32 -11.00 -12.15
N ALA A 91 -3.33 -10.17 -11.85
CA ALA A 91 -3.19 -8.86 -12.48
C ALA A 91 -2.98 -8.99 -14.00
N THR A 92 -2.16 -9.95 -14.43
CA THR A 92 -1.85 -10.19 -15.85
C THR A 92 -3.05 -10.72 -16.64
N LEU A 93 -3.83 -11.62 -16.05
CA LEU A 93 -4.97 -12.28 -16.69
C LEU A 93 -6.31 -11.57 -16.47
N SER A 94 -6.29 -10.39 -15.86
CA SER A 94 -7.47 -9.55 -15.66
C SER A 94 -8.05 -9.05 -16.97
N ASN A 95 -9.39 -8.85 -17.02
CA ASN A 95 -10.03 -8.35 -18.24
C ASN A 95 -9.68 -6.88 -18.51
N SER A 96 -9.41 -6.09 -17.46
CA SER A 96 -9.16 -4.65 -17.54
C SER A 96 -8.22 -4.16 -16.44
N VAL A 97 -7.73 -2.93 -16.59
CA VAL A 97 -6.98 -2.24 -15.51
C VAL A 97 -7.83 -2.13 -14.25
N ALA A 98 -9.13 -1.85 -14.36
CA ALA A 98 -10.03 -1.77 -13.21
C ALA A 98 -10.06 -3.09 -12.43
N ASP A 99 -10.19 -4.23 -13.12
CA ASP A 99 -10.19 -5.56 -12.50
C ASP A 99 -8.83 -5.85 -11.84
N ALA A 100 -7.73 -5.57 -12.54
CA ALA A 100 -6.37 -5.76 -12.00
C ALA A 100 -6.17 -4.98 -10.70
N LEU A 101 -6.57 -3.71 -10.64
CA LEU A 101 -6.48 -2.87 -9.45
C LEU A 101 -7.36 -3.40 -8.30
N GLN A 102 -8.56 -3.92 -8.59
CA GLN A 102 -9.40 -4.54 -7.57
C GLN A 102 -8.72 -5.77 -6.94
N TYR A 103 -8.09 -6.63 -7.74
CA TYR A 103 -7.36 -7.78 -7.23
C TYR A 103 -6.12 -7.35 -6.42
N VAL A 104 -5.37 -6.35 -6.91
CA VAL A 104 -4.23 -5.81 -6.18
C VAL A 104 -4.66 -5.28 -4.81
N MET A 105 -5.74 -4.49 -4.73
CA MET A 105 -6.24 -3.99 -3.45
C MET A 105 -6.72 -5.11 -2.52
N ARG A 106 -7.41 -6.12 -3.05
CA ARG A 106 -7.97 -7.22 -2.27
C ARG A 106 -6.90 -8.18 -1.73
N PHE A 107 -5.87 -8.47 -2.53
CA PHE A 107 -4.90 -9.53 -2.28
C PHE A 107 -3.46 -9.03 -2.08
N SER A 108 -3.24 -7.72 -1.90
CA SER A 108 -1.90 -7.13 -1.71
C SER A 108 -1.09 -7.79 -0.57
N ARG A 109 -1.76 -8.27 0.47
CA ARG A 109 -1.13 -9.02 1.57
C ARG A 109 -0.50 -10.34 1.13
N LEU A 110 -0.86 -10.89 -0.03
CA LEU A 110 -0.16 -12.05 -0.58
C LEU A 110 1.28 -11.71 -1.04
N VAL A 111 1.54 -10.44 -1.34
CA VAL A 111 2.86 -9.97 -1.76
C VAL A 111 3.64 -9.43 -0.56
N ILE A 112 3.10 -8.47 0.16
CA ILE A 112 3.76 -7.88 1.34
C ILE A 112 2.83 -8.10 2.53
N ASP A 113 3.31 -8.80 3.57
CA ASP A 113 2.54 -9.09 4.77
C ASP A 113 3.28 -8.62 6.03
N GLY A 114 2.50 -8.25 7.03
CA GLY A 114 2.98 -7.81 8.34
C GLY A 114 1.88 -7.17 9.16
N ALA A 115 2.03 -7.20 10.48
CA ALA A 115 1.03 -6.72 11.43
C ALA A 115 0.68 -5.22 11.27
N GLN A 116 1.51 -4.45 10.59
CA GLN A 116 1.34 -2.99 10.43
C GLN A 116 0.96 -2.58 9.02
N ILE A 117 0.76 -3.53 8.09
CA ILE A 117 0.47 -3.17 6.69
C ILE A 117 -0.97 -2.67 6.58
N VAL A 118 -1.12 -1.41 6.22
CA VAL A 118 -2.41 -0.80 5.88
C VAL A 118 -2.75 -1.13 4.43
N PRO A 119 -3.97 -1.61 4.16
CA PRO A 119 -4.40 -1.90 2.81
C PRO A 119 -4.28 -0.71 1.87
N MET A 120 -4.01 -1.00 0.60
CA MET A 120 -4.08 0.00 -0.46
C MET A 120 -5.49 0.57 -0.56
N ASN A 121 -5.58 1.86 -0.85
CA ASN A 121 -6.84 2.58 -1.06
C ASN A 121 -6.88 3.16 -2.47
N MET A 122 -8.05 3.09 -3.10
CA MET A 122 -8.30 3.73 -4.38
C MET A 122 -9.32 4.85 -4.19
N SER A 123 -8.99 6.02 -4.70
CA SER A 123 -9.90 7.17 -4.72
C SER A 123 -10.01 7.73 -6.14
N HIS A 124 -11.16 8.33 -6.42
CA HIS A 124 -11.44 9.00 -7.69
C HIS A 124 -11.53 10.50 -7.43
N GLN A 125 -10.75 11.28 -8.15
CA GLN A 125 -10.75 12.74 -8.07
C GLN A 125 -10.70 13.31 -9.48
N ASP A 126 -11.73 14.05 -9.88
CA ASP A 126 -11.91 14.56 -11.25
C ASP A 126 -11.78 13.41 -12.28
N HIS A 127 -10.87 13.51 -13.24
CA HIS A 127 -10.58 12.46 -14.22
C HIS A 127 -9.36 11.60 -13.85
N GLN A 128 -9.04 11.52 -12.56
CA GLN A 128 -7.86 10.78 -12.07
C GLN A 128 -8.26 9.70 -11.08
N ILE A 129 -7.56 8.58 -11.18
CA ILE A 129 -7.62 7.50 -10.20
C ILE A 129 -6.32 7.52 -9.41
N ILE A 130 -6.44 7.53 -8.09
CA ILE A 130 -5.32 7.55 -7.17
C ILE A 130 -5.32 6.24 -6.39
N LEU A 131 -4.34 5.38 -6.66
CA LEU A 131 -4.04 4.20 -5.85
C LEU A 131 -2.99 4.58 -4.82
N SER A 132 -3.28 4.47 -3.54
CA SER A 132 -2.37 4.93 -2.49
C SER A 132 -2.30 4.02 -1.27
N TRP A 133 -1.16 4.08 -0.56
CA TRP A 133 -0.95 3.45 0.75
C TRP A 133 -0.01 4.31 1.60
N PRO A 134 -0.17 4.31 2.93
CA PRO A 134 0.64 5.15 3.81
C PRO A 134 2.08 4.66 3.90
N GLN A 135 2.99 5.56 4.23
CA GLN A 135 4.31 5.20 4.77
C GLN A 135 4.14 4.69 6.20
N HIS A 136 4.86 3.64 6.54
CA HIS A 136 4.87 3.11 7.90
C HIS A 136 6.14 3.52 8.65
N ASP A 137 7.30 3.35 8.00
CA ASP A 137 8.62 3.66 8.55
C ASP A 137 9.60 3.83 7.38
N ASP A 138 10.66 4.60 7.57
CA ASP A 138 11.72 4.81 6.56
C ASP A 138 12.48 3.51 6.23
N GLU A 139 12.49 2.55 7.14
CA GLU A 139 13.04 1.22 6.92
C GLU A 139 12.42 0.49 5.72
N TYR A 140 11.16 0.82 5.39
CA TYR A 140 10.45 0.21 4.26
C TYR A 140 10.50 1.02 2.96
N ALA A 141 11.26 2.12 2.94
CA ALA A 141 11.39 2.97 1.76
C ALA A 141 11.92 2.20 0.54
N LEU A 142 12.93 1.37 0.75
CA LEU A 142 13.55 0.57 -0.33
C LEU A 142 12.56 -0.43 -0.94
N VAL A 143 11.88 -1.20 -0.11
CA VAL A 143 10.92 -2.21 -0.60
C VAL A 143 9.71 -1.57 -1.25
N ASN A 144 9.23 -0.42 -0.75
CA ASN A 144 8.15 0.34 -1.39
C ASN A 144 8.59 0.87 -2.75
N GLU A 145 9.81 1.41 -2.87
CA GLU A 145 10.36 1.90 -4.13
C GLU A 145 10.49 0.77 -5.16
N LEU A 146 11.00 -0.40 -4.76
CA LEU A 146 11.07 -1.58 -5.62
C LEU A 146 9.68 -2.08 -6.03
N THR A 147 8.74 -2.18 -5.07
CA THR A 147 7.36 -2.60 -5.36
C THR A 147 6.71 -1.67 -6.36
N MET A 148 6.84 -0.36 -6.18
CA MET A 148 6.32 0.63 -7.13
C MET A 148 6.97 0.49 -8.52
N ALA A 149 8.28 0.29 -8.57
CA ALA A 149 8.98 0.09 -9.84
C ALA A 149 8.50 -1.19 -10.55
N CYS A 150 8.37 -2.29 -9.82
CA CYS A 150 7.86 -3.56 -10.33
C CYS A 150 6.41 -3.45 -10.81
N MET A 151 5.53 -2.83 -10.03
CA MET A 151 4.12 -2.62 -10.41
C MET A 151 4.00 -1.78 -11.69
N ALA A 152 4.72 -0.66 -11.76
CA ALA A 152 4.69 0.22 -12.94
C ALA A 152 5.22 -0.49 -14.19
N HIS A 153 6.30 -1.26 -14.05
CA HIS A 153 6.90 -1.97 -15.18
C HIS A 153 6.01 -3.12 -15.65
N LEU A 154 5.46 -3.93 -14.74
CA LEU A 154 4.54 -5.01 -15.07
C LEU A 154 3.26 -4.46 -15.70
N ALA A 155 2.70 -3.38 -15.18
CA ALA A 155 1.51 -2.74 -15.76
C ALA A 155 1.75 -2.26 -17.21
N LYS A 156 2.95 -1.72 -17.51
CA LYS A 156 3.34 -1.36 -18.88
C LYS A 156 3.49 -2.58 -19.80
N GLN A 157 3.90 -3.73 -19.27
CA GLN A 157 3.96 -4.98 -20.06
C GLN A 157 2.58 -5.53 -20.40
N ILE A 158 1.62 -5.43 -19.45
CA ILE A 158 0.25 -5.95 -19.63
C ILE A 158 -0.60 -5.00 -20.51
N PHE A 159 -0.41 -3.69 -20.36
CA PHE A 159 -1.17 -2.64 -21.04
C PHE A 159 -0.21 -1.67 -21.76
N PRO A 160 0.50 -2.15 -22.81
CA PRO A 160 1.47 -1.33 -23.53
C PRO A 160 0.77 -0.14 -24.19
N ASP A 161 1.47 0.99 -24.24
CA ASP A 161 1.10 2.25 -24.94
C ASP A 161 -0.20 2.94 -24.51
N SER A 162 -1.00 2.32 -23.64
CA SER A 162 -2.34 2.83 -23.30
C SER A 162 -2.45 3.30 -21.87
N LEU A 163 -1.67 2.75 -20.94
CA LEU A 163 -1.72 3.13 -19.53
C LEU A 163 -1.05 4.49 -19.29
N LYS A 164 -1.86 5.52 -19.06
CA LYS A 164 -1.38 6.88 -18.81
C LYS A 164 -1.09 7.09 -17.33
N LEU A 165 0.15 6.86 -16.92
CA LEU A 165 0.67 7.23 -15.62
C LEU A 165 0.94 8.74 -15.60
N LEU A 166 0.18 9.48 -14.80
CA LEU A 166 0.24 10.94 -14.74
C LEU A 166 1.27 11.41 -13.73
N ARG A 167 1.25 10.83 -12.53
CA ARG A 167 2.10 11.22 -11.42
C ARG A 167 2.36 10.07 -10.47
N ILE A 168 3.51 10.13 -9.80
CA ILE A 168 3.88 9.22 -8.70
C ILE A 168 4.24 10.04 -7.47
N HIS A 169 3.74 9.63 -6.30
CA HIS A 169 4.15 10.19 -5.02
C HIS A 169 4.94 9.16 -4.23
N PHE A 170 6.12 9.57 -3.76
CA PHE A 170 6.97 8.81 -2.85
C PHE A 170 6.90 9.45 -1.47
N ALA A 171 6.62 8.66 -0.45
CA ALA A 171 6.57 9.16 0.91
C ALA A 171 7.97 9.45 1.50
N HIS A 172 9.03 8.86 0.95
CA HIS A 172 10.42 9.07 1.34
C HIS A 172 11.12 10.15 0.48
N VAL A 173 12.28 10.59 0.94
CA VAL A 173 13.19 11.46 0.16
C VAL A 173 13.79 10.70 -1.03
N PRO A 174 14.22 11.37 -2.13
CA PRO A 174 14.90 10.69 -3.23
C PRO A 174 16.12 9.91 -2.72
N ARG A 175 16.22 8.63 -3.07
CA ARG A 175 17.33 7.74 -2.70
C ARG A 175 18.46 7.75 -3.75
N MET A 176 18.20 8.33 -4.90
CA MET A 176 19.14 8.52 -6.01
C MET A 176 18.82 9.83 -6.75
N ALA A 177 19.62 10.18 -7.75
CA ALA A 177 19.35 11.37 -8.58
C ALA A 177 17.97 11.27 -9.28
N ARG A 178 17.22 12.37 -9.30
CA ARG A 178 15.86 12.43 -9.89
C ARG A 178 15.80 11.95 -11.33
N TYR A 179 16.86 12.17 -12.10
CA TYR A 179 17.00 11.70 -13.48
C TYR A 179 16.72 10.19 -13.64
N HIS A 180 17.15 9.35 -12.69
CA HIS A 180 16.90 7.90 -12.77
C HIS A 180 15.39 7.57 -12.66
N TYR A 181 14.67 8.28 -11.78
CA TYR A 181 13.22 8.15 -11.65
C TYR A 181 12.50 8.62 -12.92
N GLU A 182 12.85 9.82 -13.43
CA GLU A 182 12.25 10.40 -14.63
C GLU A 182 12.44 9.49 -15.84
N LYS A 183 13.64 8.95 -16.02
CA LYS A 183 13.95 8.00 -17.09
C LYS A 183 13.13 6.71 -16.99
N PHE A 184 12.92 6.19 -15.78
CA PHE A 184 12.21 4.93 -15.57
C PHE A 184 10.70 5.07 -15.72
N TYR A 185 10.10 6.03 -15.05
CA TYR A 185 8.65 6.17 -14.99
C TYR A 185 8.06 6.97 -16.17
N GLY A 186 8.77 8.00 -16.64
CA GLY A 186 8.32 8.87 -17.72
C GLY A 186 7.14 9.77 -17.37
N CYS A 187 6.94 10.09 -16.07
CA CYS A 187 5.87 10.95 -15.59
C CYS A 187 6.36 11.90 -14.49
N GLN A 188 5.48 12.76 -13.98
CA GLN A 188 5.80 13.65 -12.86
C GLN A 188 5.97 12.87 -11.55
N MET A 189 6.87 13.34 -10.69
CA MET A 189 7.13 12.72 -9.39
C MET A 189 7.24 13.75 -8.28
N GLU A 190 6.68 13.40 -7.13
CA GLU A 190 6.78 14.15 -5.89
C GLU A 190 7.36 13.25 -4.80
N PHE A 191 8.20 13.81 -3.94
CA PHE A 191 8.86 13.10 -2.83
C PHE A 191 8.50 13.74 -1.50
N SER A 192 8.73 13.01 -0.41
CA SER A 192 8.41 13.43 0.96
C SER A 192 6.93 13.74 1.15
N THR A 193 6.07 13.02 0.45
CA THR A 193 4.62 13.11 0.58
C THR A 193 4.13 12.24 1.74
N LEU A 194 2.87 12.39 2.16
CA LEU A 194 2.29 11.59 3.26
C LEU A 194 2.04 10.12 2.90
N LYS A 195 2.03 9.80 1.60
CA LYS A 195 1.64 8.47 1.10
C LYS A 195 2.41 8.15 -0.18
N TYR A 196 2.65 6.87 -0.39
CA TYR A 196 2.96 6.37 -1.73
C TYR A 196 1.70 6.39 -2.57
N SER A 197 1.80 6.81 -3.84
CA SER A 197 0.67 6.67 -4.74
C SER A 197 1.04 6.65 -6.22
N PHE A 198 0.18 5.99 -7.00
CA PHE A 198 0.09 6.13 -8.44
C PHE A 198 -1.13 6.97 -8.79
N VAL A 199 -0.96 7.93 -9.68
CA VAL A 199 -2.05 8.71 -10.27
C VAL A 199 -2.13 8.36 -11.74
N ILE A 200 -3.25 7.79 -12.17
CA ILE A 200 -3.51 7.43 -13.56
C ILE A 200 -4.74 8.17 -14.09
N HIS A 201 -4.86 8.30 -15.40
CA HIS A 201 -6.06 8.85 -16.01
C HIS A 201 -7.24 7.90 -15.84
N ALA A 202 -8.44 8.41 -15.57
CA ALA A 202 -9.63 7.58 -15.34
C ALA A 202 -9.95 6.66 -16.53
N ASP A 203 -9.76 7.13 -17.77
CA ASP A 203 -9.98 6.34 -18.99
C ASP A 203 -9.08 5.08 -19.05
N SER A 204 -7.98 5.07 -18.29
CA SER A 204 -7.11 3.90 -18.22
C SER A 204 -7.79 2.70 -17.55
N LEU A 205 -8.84 2.89 -16.78
CA LEU A 205 -9.56 1.79 -16.11
C LEU A 205 -10.22 0.83 -17.10
N ASP A 206 -10.68 1.36 -18.24
CA ASP A 206 -11.41 0.58 -19.26
C ASP A 206 -10.49 -0.14 -20.25
N LEU A 207 -9.17 0.07 -20.14
CA LEU A 207 -8.20 -0.63 -20.97
C LEU A 207 -8.30 -2.12 -20.77
N LYS A 208 -8.44 -2.85 -21.87
CA LYS A 208 -8.58 -4.32 -21.88
C LYS A 208 -7.21 -4.98 -22.00
N SER A 209 -7.05 -6.10 -21.31
CA SER A 209 -5.89 -6.96 -21.46
C SER A 209 -6.12 -7.96 -22.59
N GLU A 210 -5.15 -8.11 -23.48
CA GLU A 210 -5.14 -9.17 -24.49
C GLU A 210 -4.85 -10.55 -23.90
N LEU A 211 -4.34 -10.59 -22.65
CA LEU A 211 -3.96 -11.81 -21.93
C LEU A 211 -5.09 -12.34 -21.04
N ALA A 212 -6.29 -11.75 -21.09
CA ALA A 212 -7.40 -12.12 -20.22
C ALA A 212 -7.80 -13.60 -20.40
N ASP A 213 -7.85 -14.34 -19.28
CA ASP A 213 -8.33 -15.73 -19.23
C ASP A 213 -9.30 -15.89 -18.05
N PRO A 214 -10.64 -15.80 -18.31
CA PRO A 214 -11.64 -15.95 -17.27
C PRO A 214 -11.65 -17.31 -16.59
N SER A 215 -11.29 -18.38 -17.31
CA SER A 215 -11.29 -19.74 -16.77
C SER A 215 -10.15 -19.93 -15.78
N LEU A 216 -8.95 -19.52 -16.15
CA LEU A 216 -7.79 -19.57 -15.27
C LEU A 216 -7.97 -18.60 -14.10
N MET A 217 -8.58 -17.43 -14.31
CA MET A 217 -8.88 -16.46 -13.26
C MET A 217 -9.72 -17.07 -12.14
N GLN A 218 -10.72 -17.89 -12.43
CA GLN A 218 -11.54 -18.54 -11.40
C GLN A 218 -10.72 -19.49 -10.50
N LEU A 219 -9.72 -20.17 -11.07
CA LEU A 219 -8.80 -21.04 -10.30
C LEU A 219 -7.89 -20.19 -9.40
N LEU A 220 -7.32 -19.11 -9.95
CA LEU A 220 -6.44 -18.20 -9.22
C LEU A 220 -7.18 -17.47 -8.08
N LEU A 221 -8.43 -17.06 -8.31
CA LEU A 221 -9.26 -16.45 -7.27
C LEU A 221 -9.44 -17.38 -6.07
N ARG A 222 -9.77 -18.64 -6.32
CA ARG A 222 -9.92 -19.65 -5.27
C ARG A 222 -8.62 -19.84 -4.49
N GLN A 223 -7.50 -20.00 -5.21
CA GLN A 223 -6.18 -20.12 -4.60
C GLN A 223 -5.80 -18.89 -3.78
N ALA A 224 -6.09 -17.68 -4.26
CA ALA A 224 -5.82 -16.43 -3.57
C ALA A 224 -6.68 -16.30 -2.29
N GLU A 225 -7.95 -16.68 -2.34
CA GLU A 225 -8.85 -16.69 -1.18
C GLU A 225 -8.40 -17.68 -0.10
N GLU A 226 -8.02 -18.89 -0.50
CA GLU A 226 -7.45 -19.89 0.41
C GLU A 226 -6.14 -19.42 1.03
N ALA A 227 -5.24 -18.85 0.23
CA ALA A 227 -3.96 -18.34 0.70
C ALA A 227 -4.11 -17.14 1.66
N ILE A 228 -5.05 -16.23 1.43
CA ILE A 228 -5.36 -15.13 2.35
C ILE A 228 -5.99 -15.66 3.65
N ALA A 229 -6.89 -16.62 3.55
CA ALA A 229 -7.54 -17.21 4.72
C ALA A 229 -6.56 -18.01 5.61
N ALA A 230 -5.55 -18.64 5.00
CA ALA A 230 -4.51 -19.38 5.70
C ALA A 230 -3.47 -18.47 6.40
N ARG A 231 -3.36 -17.21 5.99
CA ARG A 231 -2.46 -16.27 6.65
C ARG A 231 -2.96 -15.92 8.03
N PRO A 232 -2.08 -15.83 9.04
CA PRO A 232 -2.45 -15.27 10.31
C PRO A 232 -3.16 -13.95 10.05
N GLN A 233 -4.35 -13.79 10.60
CA GLN A 233 -5.00 -12.48 10.60
C GLN A 233 -4.19 -11.57 11.52
N HIS A 234 -3.06 -11.07 11.02
CA HIS A 234 -2.30 -9.98 11.62
C HIS A 234 -2.98 -8.64 11.38
N ALA A 235 -4.28 -8.66 11.07
CA ALA A 235 -5.04 -7.45 11.21
C ALA A 235 -4.92 -7.08 12.69
N ASP A 236 -4.09 -6.06 12.99
CA ASP A 236 -4.17 -5.43 14.30
C ASP A 236 -5.66 -5.22 14.54
N PRO A 237 -6.25 -5.83 15.57
CA PRO A 237 -7.69 -5.68 15.83
C PRO A 237 -8.10 -4.20 15.82
N ILE A 238 -7.16 -3.31 16.17
CA ILE A 238 -7.35 -1.86 16.12
C ILE A 238 -7.53 -1.35 14.70
N LEU A 239 -6.71 -1.79 13.75
CA LEU A 239 -6.84 -1.37 12.33
C LEU A 239 -8.16 -1.89 11.73
N GLN A 240 -8.57 -3.11 12.05
CA GLN A 240 -9.85 -3.66 11.62
C GLN A 240 -11.01 -2.86 12.20
N MET A 241 -10.94 -2.52 13.50
CA MET A 241 -11.93 -1.67 14.16
C MET A 241 -12.00 -0.27 13.54
N GLN A 242 -10.85 0.33 13.24
CA GLN A 242 -10.76 1.64 12.57
C GLN A 242 -11.38 1.61 11.18
N GLN A 243 -11.10 0.56 10.40
CA GLN A 243 -11.67 0.40 9.06
C GLN A 243 -13.19 0.28 9.11
N CYS A 244 -13.74 -0.55 10.00
CA CYS A 244 -15.18 -0.67 10.20
C CYS A 244 -15.81 0.68 10.56
N ILE A 245 -15.19 1.44 11.48
CA ILE A 245 -15.67 2.77 11.89
C ILE A 245 -15.64 3.75 10.71
N ALA A 246 -14.55 3.78 9.95
CA ALA A 246 -14.38 4.65 8.78
C ALA A 246 -15.45 4.37 7.71
N ASP A 247 -15.68 3.10 7.39
CA ASP A 247 -16.69 2.66 6.43
C ASP A 247 -18.12 3.01 6.89
N HIS A 248 -18.40 2.85 8.18
CA HIS A 248 -19.70 3.25 8.75
C HIS A 248 -19.93 4.76 8.63
N LEU A 249 -18.95 5.57 9.02
CA LEU A 249 -19.01 7.04 8.89
C LEU A 249 -19.23 7.48 7.43
N LYS A 250 -18.59 6.77 6.48
CA LYS A 250 -18.73 7.05 5.05
C LYS A 250 -20.12 6.68 4.51
N ARG A 251 -20.63 5.49 4.86
CA ARG A 251 -21.86 4.93 4.28
C ARG A 251 -23.12 5.44 4.96
N LYS A 252 -23.09 5.57 6.28
CA LYS A 252 -24.28 5.92 7.10
C LYS A 252 -24.33 7.40 7.46
N GLN A 253 -23.23 8.13 7.30
CA GLN A 253 -23.10 9.55 7.65
C GLN A 253 -23.57 9.83 9.10
N GLN A 254 -23.24 8.92 10.00
CA GLN A 254 -23.50 9.03 11.44
C GLN A 254 -22.44 8.23 12.23
N ALA A 255 -22.27 8.58 13.49
CA ALA A 255 -21.32 7.90 14.36
C ALA A 255 -21.85 6.50 14.77
N PRO A 256 -21.04 5.43 14.60
CA PRO A 256 -21.41 4.12 15.12
C PRO A 256 -21.39 4.10 16.66
N LYS A 257 -22.14 3.16 17.23
CA LYS A 257 -22.05 2.78 18.63
C LYS A 257 -21.11 1.59 18.79
N ILE A 258 -20.60 1.39 20.00
CA ILE A 258 -19.69 0.27 20.29
C ILE A 258 -20.37 -1.09 20.09
N GLU A 259 -21.68 -1.16 20.37
CA GLU A 259 -22.49 -2.37 20.19
C GLU A 259 -22.50 -2.79 18.72
N TRP A 260 -22.72 -1.82 17.80
CA TRP A 260 -22.67 -2.07 16.37
C TRP A 260 -21.29 -2.60 15.93
N LEU A 261 -20.20 -2.00 16.42
CA LEU A 261 -18.85 -2.46 16.07
C LEU A 261 -18.57 -3.88 16.59
N ALA A 262 -19.10 -4.20 17.77
CA ALA A 262 -18.98 -5.54 18.33
C ALA A 262 -19.73 -6.59 17.47
N GLU A 263 -20.95 -6.27 17.02
CA GLU A 263 -21.74 -7.11 16.10
C GLU A 263 -21.03 -7.31 14.76
N GLU A 264 -20.52 -6.24 14.14
CA GLU A 264 -19.83 -6.28 12.86
C GLU A 264 -18.56 -7.16 12.90
N LEU A 265 -17.88 -7.19 14.05
CA LEU A 265 -16.68 -8.00 14.28
C LEU A 265 -16.98 -9.37 14.90
N HIS A 266 -18.26 -9.74 15.07
CA HIS A 266 -18.68 -10.98 15.73
C HIS A 266 -18.09 -11.18 17.14
N LEU A 267 -17.94 -10.07 17.89
CA LEU A 267 -17.39 -10.04 19.24
C LEU A 267 -18.45 -9.60 20.25
N SER A 268 -18.27 -10.00 21.54
CA SER A 268 -19.01 -9.33 22.60
C SER A 268 -18.40 -7.94 22.89
N VAL A 269 -19.21 -6.97 23.33
CA VAL A 269 -18.74 -5.63 23.73
C VAL A 269 -17.61 -5.73 24.77
N ARG A 270 -17.71 -6.67 25.71
CA ARG A 270 -16.69 -6.93 26.73
C ARG A 270 -15.36 -7.39 26.12
N THR A 271 -15.41 -8.29 25.13
CA THR A 271 -14.22 -8.77 24.41
C THR A 271 -13.55 -7.64 23.65
N LEU A 272 -14.34 -6.85 22.93
CA LEU A 272 -13.88 -5.68 22.18
C LEU A 272 -13.21 -4.63 23.10
N GLN A 273 -13.83 -4.30 24.23
CA GLN A 273 -13.26 -3.38 25.22
C GLN A 273 -11.94 -3.91 25.82
N ARG A 274 -11.84 -5.23 26.06
CA ARG A 274 -10.60 -5.84 26.53
C ARG A 274 -9.47 -5.72 25.50
N GLN A 275 -9.74 -6.06 24.23
CA GLN A 275 -8.76 -5.91 23.14
C GLN A 275 -8.28 -4.47 22.98
N LEU A 276 -9.21 -3.51 23.07
CA LEU A 276 -8.86 -2.09 23.03
C LEU A 276 -7.95 -1.67 24.19
N LYS A 277 -8.26 -2.17 25.40
CA LYS A 277 -7.46 -1.87 26.60
C LYS A 277 -6.07 -2.51 26.54
N GLU A 278 -5.94 -3.73 26.01
CA GLU A 278 -4.65 -4.41 25.79
C GLU A 278 -3.73 -3.64 24.81
N LYS A 279 -4.30 -2.77 23.98
CA LYS A 279 -3.61 -1.90 23.04
C LYS A 279 -3.57 -0.43 23.47
N ASP A 280 -3.76 -0.15 24.76
CA ASP A 280 -3.73 1.20 25.35
C ASP A 280 -4.63 2.22 24.61
N THR A 281 -5.79 1.77 24.11
CA THR A 281 -6.74 2.61 23.39
C THR A 281 -8.18 2.36 23.87
N SER A 282 -9.14 3.07 23.24
CA SER A 282 -10.57 2.92 23.53
C SER A 282 -11.38 3.14 22.26
N PHE A 283 -12.62 2.62 22.21
CA PHE A 283 -13.56 2.88 21.13
C PHE A 283 -13.75 4.38 20.87
N LYS A 284 -13.87 5.18 21.95
CA LYS A 284 -14.02 6.63 21.85
C LYS A 284 -12.82 7.27 21.15
N ARG A 285 -11.61 6.84 21.46
CA ARG A 285 -10.38 7.35 20.83
C ARG A 285 -10.28 6.97 19.36
N LEU A 286 -10.63 5.72 19.00
CA LEU A 286 -10.65 5.28 17.60
C LEU A 286 -11.72 6.03 16.80
N LEU A 287 -12.92 6.15 17.35
CA LEU A 287 -14.01 6.89 16.70
C LEU A 287 -13.64 8.36 16.47
N GLU A 288 -13.02 9.01 17.45
CA GLU A 288 -12.57 10.40 17.31
C GLU A 288 -11.51 10.53 16.21
N LEU A 289 -10.54 9.63 16.16
CA LEU A 289 -9.52 9.62 15.11
C LEU A 289 -10.14 9.51 13.71
N GLU A 290 -11.06 8.56 13.51
CA GLU A 290 -11.70 8.36 12.21
C GLU A 290 -12.66 9.51 11.85
N ARG A 291 -13.32 10.14 12.83
CA ARG A 291 -14.08 11.37 12.63
C ARG A 291 -13.20 12.51 12.13
N MET A 292 -12.00 12.69 12.69
CA MET A 292 -11.08 13.75 12.27
C MET A 292 -10.54 13.53 10.86
N LYS A 293 -10.14 12.32 10.54
CA LYS A 293 -9.74 11.95 9.16
C LYS A 293 -10.87 12.24 8.16
N ARG A 294 -12.09 11.85 8.50
CA ARG A 294 -13.26 12.09 7.66
C ARG A 294 -13.61 13.59 7.57
N CYS A 295 -13.43 14.34 8.66
CA CYS A 295 -13.59 15.79 8.68
C CYS A 295 -12.65 16.48 7.69
N GLU A 296 -11.37 16.15 7.69
CA GLU A 296 -10.39 16.69 6.75
C GLU A 296 -10.78 16.43 5.30
N TYR A 297 -11.21 15.21 5.01
CA TYR A 297 -11.73 14.86 3.68
C TYR A 297 -12.95 15.72 3.29
N LEU A 298 -13.94 15.88 4.17
CA LEU A 298 -15.13 16.66 3.87
C LEU A 298 -14.83 18.18 3.76
N LEU A 299 -13.83 18.67 4.49
CA LEU A 299 -13.33 20.04 4.34
C LEU A 299 -12.70 20.25 2.95
N SER A 300 -11.92 19.29 2.44
CA SER A 300 -11.35 19.37 1.09
C SER A 300 -12.43 19.37 0.01
N GLN A 301 -13.56 18.70 0.25
CA GLN A 301 -14.75 18.74 -0.62
C GLN A 301 -15.61 20.01 -0.46
N GLN A 302 -15.12 21.01 0.28
CA GLN A 302 -15.83 22.28 0.53
C GLN A 302 -17.21 22.15 1.20
N THR A 303 -17.51 21.01 1.84
CA THR A 303 -18.77 20.75 2.55
C THR A 303 -19.02 21.82 3.63
N HIS A 304 -20.28 22.14 3.90
CA HIS A 304 -20.65 23.07 4.96
C HIS A 304 -20.32 22.51 6.35
N LEU A 305 -19.80 23.34 7.24
CA LEU A 305 -19.33 22.91 8.59
C LEU A 305 -20.46 22.29 9.42
N THR A 306 -21.69 22.79 9.26
CA THR A 306 -22.87 22.24 9.93
C THR A 306 -23.17 20.81 9.45
N ASP A 307 -23.06 20.57 8.13
CA ASP A 307 -23.31 19.26 7.54
C ASP A 307 -22.21 18.27 7.94
N ILE A 308 -20.96 18.75 8.00
CA ILE A 308 -19.83 17.94 8.52
C ILE A 308 -20.10 17.52 9.98
N ALA A 309 -20.53 18.45 10.83
CA ALA A 309 -20.85 18.14 12.22
C ALA A 309 -21.93 17.04 12.33
N LEU A 310 -23.01 17.18 11.57
CA LEU A 310 -24.11 16.19 11.55
C LEU A 310 -23.65 14.83 11.03
N GLN A 311 -22.94 14.78 9.90
CA GLN A 311 -22.44 13.52 9.30
C GLN A 311 -21.48 12.78 10.23
N LEU A 312 -20.70 13.51 11.04
CA LEU A 312 -19.77 12.93 11.98
C LEU A 312 -20.37 12.64 13.37
N GLY A 313 -21.66 12.96 13.58
CA GLY A 313 -22.40 12.69 14.80
C GLY A 313 -22.01 13.63 15.95
N TYR A 314 -21.64 14.89 15.65
CA TYR A 314 -21.55 15.98 16.63
C TYR A 314 -22.90 16.68 16.79
N SER A 315 -23.18 17.20 17.98
CA SER A 315 -24.41 17.94 18.27
C SER A 315 -24.54 19.21 17.43
N ASP A 316 -23.43 19.86 17.16
CA ASP A 316 -23.35 21.13 16.45
C ASP A 316 -21.95 21.43 15.92
N GLN A 317 -21.82 22.48 15.12
CA GLN A 317 -20.56 22.95 14.57
C GLN A 317 -19.53 23.34 15.65
N SER A 318 -19.98 23.84 16.81
CA SER A 318 -19.08 24.25 17.88
C SER A 318 -18.43 23.06 18.58
N ALA A 319 -19.18 21.97 18.73
CA ALA A 319 -18.65 20.69 19.23
C ALA A 319 -17.58 20.12 18.30
N LEU A 320 -17.87 20.11 16.99
CA LEU A 320 -16.89 19.70 15.97
C LEU A 320 -15.65 20.59 16.00
N ALA A 321 -15.81 21.93 16.09
CA ALA A 321 -14.69 22.86 16.09
C ALA A 321 -13.75 22.66 17.30
N ARG A 322 -14.32 22.37 18.49
CA ARG A 322 -13.52 22.06 19.69
C ARG A 322 -12.76 20.75 19.51
N ALA A 323 -13.40 19.70 19.00
CA ALA A 323 -12.79 18.43 18.77
C ALA A 323 -11.65 18.52 17.73
N PHE A 324 -11.89 19.22 16.63
CA PHE A 324 -10.89 19.42 15.58
C PHE A 324 -9.67 20.21 16.09
N LYS A 325 -9.88 21.28 16.85
CA LYS A 325 -8.79 22.06 17.44
C LYS A 325 -7.98 21.23 18.45
N ALA A 326 -8.63 20.39 19.23
CA ALA A 326 -7.94 19.48 20.16
C ALA A 326 -7.09 18.43 19.44
N TYR A 327 -7.53 17.99 18.26
CA TYR A 327 -6.83 16.99 17.44
C TYR A 327 -5.68 17.60 16.63
N SER A 328 -5.93 18.68 15.87
CA SER A 328 -5.00 19.24 14.88
C SER A 328 -4.18 20.43 15.41
N GLY A 329 -4.57 21.02 16.55
CA GLY A 329 -3.97 22.24 17.08
C GLY A 329 -4.45 23.53 16.40
N GLU A 330 -5.11 23.45 15.25
CA GLU A 330 -5.61 24.59 14.48
C GLU A 330 -7.14 24.66 14.46
N THR A 331 -7.69 25.82 14.03
CA THR A 331 -9.14 25.98 13.94
C THR A 331 -9.68 25.41 12.61
N LEU A 332 -10.90 24.87 12.65
CA LEU A 332 -11.65 24.39 11.46
C LEU A 332 -11.70 25.43 10.33
N LEU A 333 -11.88 26.72 10.68
CA LEU A 333 -11.94 27.80 9.70
C LEU A 333 -10.57 28.08 9.06
N ALA A 334 -9.49 28.02 9.84
CA ALA A 334 -8.13 28.17 9.33
C ALA A 334 -7.81 27.04 8.33
N ARG A 335 -8.10 25.80 8.71
CA ARG A 335 -7.90 24.63 7.83
C ARG A 335 -8.74 24.71 6.55
N LYS A 336 -10.01 25.07 6.66
CA LYS A 336 -10.90 25.24 5.50
C LYS A 336 -10.40 26.34 4.56
N LYS A 337 -9.85 27.42 5.10
CA LYS A 337 -9.26 28.51 4.30
C LYS A 337 -7.98 28.05 3.59
N ALA A 338 -7.11 27.30 4.26
CA ALA A 338 -5.91 26.72 3.66
C ALA A 338 -6.25 25.84 2.47
N LEU A 339 -7.21 24.91 2.64
CA LEU A 339 -7.67 23.98 1.57
C LEU A 339 -8.40 24.67 0.39
N ARG A 340 -8.73 25.96 0.48
CA ARG A 340 -9.26 26.75 -0.64
C ARG A 340 -8.17 27.42 -1.49
N LEU A 341 -6.98 27.50 -0.95
CA LEU A 341 -5.83 28.16 -1.58
C LEU A 341 -4.86 27.16 -2.24
N GLU A 342 -5.03 25.87 -1.91
CA GLU A 342 -4.38 24.73 -2.56
C GLU A 342 -5.23 24.23 -3.75
#